data_92b955f92b7c2ea4b24d123a0597ab52
#
_entry.id   92b955f92b7c2ea4b24d123a0597ab52
#
_cell.length_a   1.000
_cell.length_b   1.000
_cell.length_c   1.000
_cell.angle_alpha   90.00
_cell.angle_beta   90.00
_cell.angle_gamma   90.00
#
_symmetry.space_group_name_H-M   'P 1'
#
loop_
_entity.id
_entity.type
_entity.pdbx_description
1 polymer ?
#
loop_
_entity_poly.entity_id
_entity_poly.type
_entity_poly.pdbx_seq_one_letter_code
_entity_poly.pdbx_strand_id
1 'polypeptide(L)'
;MGSGSDSALIPSPLFFDLSDWQQWQKGCSPRRFLPKYGLSVSGLTTMSNRDTLFSAPIAKLGDWTFDERVAEVFPDMIQRSVPGYSNIISMIGMLAERFVQPNTQVYDLGCSLGAATLSVRRNIKAEGCKIISVDNSPAMVERCRRHIDAFRAETPVEVIEADIRDITIENASMVVLNFTLQFLEPDERQHLLNTVWKGLRPGGALVLSEKFSFADADVGELLFNMHHDFKRANGYSELEISQKRSMLENVMLTDSVETHKARLRTAGFEHAELWFQCFNFGSLIALKAGSV
;
A
#
# COMPACT_ATOMS: atom_id res chain seq x y z
N MET A 1 61.24 -12.71 16.02
CA MET A 1 60.28 -13.20 15.03
C MET A 1 58.91 -12.80 15.54
N GLY A 2 58.39 -11.66 15.06
CA GLY A 2 57.13 -11.10 15.50
C GLY A 2 56.04 -11.44 14.51
N SER A 3 54.90 -11.90 14.99
CA SER A 3 53.66 -12.05 14.25
C SER A 3 52.73 -10.93 14.67
N GLY A 4 52.60 -9.95 13.80
CA GLY A 4 51.59 -8.90 13.92
C GLY A 4 50.22 -9.40 13.47
N SER A 5 49.21 -9.27 14.32
CA SER A 5 47.81 -9.48 14.00
C SER A 5 47.21 -8.13 13.61
N ASP A 6 46.91 -7.95 12.35
CA ASP A 6 46.07 -6.82 11.85
C ASP A 6 44.63 -7.02 12.28
N SER A 7 44.20 -6.25 13.26
CA SER A 7 42.77 -6.10 13.60
C SER A 7 42.19 -4.97 12.76
N ALA A 8 41.34 -5.34 11.76
CA ALA A 8 40.57 -4.40 10.96
C ALA A 8 39.58 -3.64 11.86
N LEU A 9 39.74 -2.34 11.93
CA LEU A 9 38.84 -1.41 12.61
C LEU A 9 37.52 -1.32 11.85
N ILE A 10 36.44 -1.72 12.53
CA ILE A 10 35.06 -1.49 12.08
C ILE A 10 34.77 0.01 12.24
N PRO A 11 34.34 0.74 11.19
CA PRO A 11 33.99 2.14 11.35
C PRO A 11 32.71 2.30 12.20
N SER A 12 32.83 3.19 13.21
CA SER A 12 31.72 3.57 14.08
C SER A 12 30.53 4.17 13.33
N PRO A 13 29.29 3.98 13.81
CA PRO A 13 28.13 4.60 13.18
C PRO A 13 28.22 6.14 13.31
N LEU A 14 27.99 6.81 12.19
CA LEU A 14 27.89 8.26 12.10
C LEU A 14 26.78 8.75 13.03
N PHE A 15 27.15 9.41 14.11
CA PHE A 15 26.22 10.22 14.91
C PHE A 15 25.80 11.41 14.07
N PHE A 16 24.52 11.49 13.72
CA PHE A 16 23.92 12.72 13.19
C PHE A 16 23.86 13.74 14.33
N ASP A 17 24.55 14.86 14.16
CA ASP A 17 24.49 15.98 15.11
C ASP A 17 23.19 16.77 14.89
N LEU A 18 22.40 16.91 15.95
CA LEU A 18 21.14 17.66 15.94
C LEU A 18 21.32 19.16 15.60
N SER A 19 22.55 19.67 15.67
CA SER A 19 22.89 21.04 15.27
C SER A 19 22.78 21.25 13.74
N ASP A 20 23.06 20.23 12.93
CA ASP A 20 22.93 20.28 11.47
C ASP A 20 21.47 20.39 11.03
N TRP A 21 20.54 19.83 11.82
CA TRP A 21 19.10 19.90 11.51
C TRP A 21 18.53 21.31 11.69
N GLN A 22 19.02 22.05 12.71
CA GLN A 22 18.61 23.44 12.94
C GLN A 22 19.16 24.41 11.88
N GLN A 23 20.32 24.10 11.31
CA GLN A 23 20.92 24.89 10.25
C GLN A 23 20.24 24.68 8.91
N TRP A 24 19.76 23.46 8.66
CA TRP A 24 18.95 23.09 7.47
C TRP A 24 17.60 23.83 7.45
N GLN A 25 16.93 23.98 8.60
CA GLN A 25 15.67 24.74 8.68
C GLN A 25 15.81 26.24 8.42
N LYS A 26 16.97 26.82 8.67
CA LYS A 26 17.22 28.26 8.48
C LYS A 26 17.58 28.64 7.03
N GLY A 27 17.91 27.67 6.18
CA GLY A 27 18.37 27.87 4.81
C GLY A 27 17.34 27.64 3.69
N CYS A 28 16.20 27.02 3.98
CA CYS A 28 15.18 26.73 2.97
C CYS A 28 14.17 27.87 2.81
N SER A 29 14.53 28.86 2.00
CA SER A 29 13.54 29.75 1.39
C SER A 29 12.79 28.97 0.28
N PRO A 30 11.45 29.03 0.20
CA PRO A 30 10.68 28.25 -0.79
C PRO A 30 10.68 28.88 -2.21
N ARG A 31 11.79 29.47 -2.63
CA ARG A 31 11.92 30.00 -3.99
C ARG A 31 13.19 29.49 -4.66
N ARG A 32 13.00 28.75 -5.76
CA ARG A 32 13.94 28.32 -6.80
C ARG A 32 14.43 26.88 -6.73
N PHE A 33 13.59 25.96 -7.21
CA PHE A 33 14.02 24.91 -8.13
C PHE A 33 12.94 24.75 -9.20
N LEU A 34 12.95 25.63 -10.20
CA LEU A 34 12.31 25.38 -11.48
C LEU A 34 13.40 24.88 -12.42
N PRO A 35 13.33 23.67 -12.98
CA PRO A 35 14.20 23.26 -14.06
C PRO A 35 13.87 24.10 -15.30
N LYS A 36 14.88 24.73 -15.87
CA LYS A 36 14.81 25.40 -17.18
C LYS A 36 14.73 24.35 -18.29
N TYR A 37 13.59 23.75 -18.51
CA TYR A 37 13.22 23.16 -19.79
C TYR A 37 11.71 23.37 -19.96
N GLY A 38 11.40 24.40 -20.75
CA GLY A 38 10.05 24.64 -21.25
C GLY A 38 9.71 23.55 -22.26
N LEU A 39 8.99 22.54 -21.82
CA LEU A 39 8.13 21.72 -22.65
C LEU A 39 6.72 22.04 -22.24
N SER A 40 6.05 22.85 -23.07
CA SER A 40 4.61 23.01 -23.04
C SER A 40 3.99 21.64 -23.33
N VAL A 41 3.59 20.94 -22.29
CA VAL A 41 2.68 19.78 -22.39
C VAL A 41 1.26 20.30 -22.21
N SER A 42 0.73 20.88 -23.28
CA SER A 42 -0.70 21.05 -23.43
C SER A 42 -1.30 19.69 -23.76
N GLY A 43 -2.04 19.12 -22.83
CA GLY A 43 -2.94 18.01 -23.11
C GLY A 43 -2.62 16.73 -22.33
N LEU A 44 -3.52 16.44 -21.44
CA LEU A 44 -3.79 15.27 -20.60
C LEU A 44 -3.40 15.39 -19.13
N THR A 45 -3.89 16.44 -18.48
CA THR A 45 -4.26 16.31 -17.09
C THR A 45 -5.59 15.57 -17.09
N THR A 46 -5.60 14.26 -16.87
CA THR A 46 -6.77 13.59 -16.35
C THR A 46 -7.00 14.21 -14.98
N MET A 47 -7.85 15.23 -14.92
CA MET A 47 -8.33 15.75 -13.65
C MET A 47 -9.05 14.57 -12.99
N SER A 48 -8.44 13.96 -12.00
CA SER A 48 -9.15 13.13 -11.05
C SER A 48 -10.27 14.01 -10.50
N ASN A 49 -11.53 13.64 -10.76
CA ASN A 49 -12.64 14.38 -10.24
C ASN A 49 -12.54 14.40 -8.72
N ARG A 50 -12.74 15.59 -8.13
CA ARG A 50 -12.75 15.72 -6.68
C ARG A 50 -13.85 14.85 -6.08
N ASP A 51 -13.54 14.11 -5.05
CA ASP A 51 -14.53 13.33 -4.31
C ASP A 51 -15.52 14.25 -3.60
N THR A 52 -16.73 14.28 -4.12
CA THR A 52 -17.89 14.99 -3.57
C THR A 52 -19.10 14.07 -3.43
N LEU A 53 -18.90 12.75 -3.51
CA LEU A 53 -19.98 11.76 -3.51
C LEU A 53 -20.89 11.86 -2.27
N PHE A 54 -20.30 12.31 -1.17
CA PHE A 54 -20.96 12.37 0.14
C PHE A 54 -21.17 13.81 0.63
N SER A 55 -21.06 14.82 -0.26
CA SER A 55 -21.18 16.24 0.09
C SER A 55 -22.62 16.68 0.40
N ALA A 56 -23.61 15.92 -0.08
CA ALA A 56 -25.02 16.14 0.21
C ALA A 56 -25.57 15.03 1.12
N PRO A 57 -26.61 15.30 1.94
CA PRO A 57 -27.27 14.28 2.75
C PRO A 57 -27.84 13.15 1.90
N ILE A 58 -27.57 11.90 2.29
CA ILE A 58 -28.10 10.70 1.66
C ILE A 58 -29.22 10.14 2.53
N ALA A 59 -30.43 10.07 1.99
CA ALA A 59 -31.63 9.69 2.73
C ALA A 59 -31.58 8.23 3.25
N LYS A 60 -30.90 7.32 2.55
CA LYS A 60 -30.71 5.92 2.95
C LYS A 60 -29.30 5.50 2.57
N LEU A 61 -28.44 5.36 3.58
CA LEU A 61 -27.10 4.80 3.42
C LEU A 61 -27.22 3.28 3.24
N GLY A 62 -26.57 2.75 2.20
CA GLY A 62 -26.33 1.32 2.02
C GLY A 62 -24.91 0.96 2.46
N ASP A 63 -24.54 -0.30 2.32
CA ASP A 63 -23.17 -0.73 2.51
C ASP A 63 -22.26 -0.19 1.40
N TRP A 64 -20.98 -0.05 1.71
CA TRP A 64 -19.97 0.44 0.77
C TRP A 64 -19.80 -0.53 -0.41
N THR A 65 -19.79 0.03 -1.62
CA THR A 65 -19.48 -0.72 -2.84
C THR A 65 -18.47 0.05 -3.69
N PHE A 66 -17.56 -0.68 -4.34
CA PHE A 66 -16.59 -0.11 -5.28
C PHE A 66 -17.20 -0.01 -6.69
N ASP A 67 -18.26 0.80 -6.82
CA ASP A 67 -18.99 1.04 -8.08
C ASP A 67 -18.26 2.05 -9.00
N GLU A 68 -18.85 2.33 -10.17
CA GLU A 68 -18.28 3.26 -11.15
C GLU A 68 -18.12 4.69 -10.60
N ARG A 69 -19.05 5.15 -9.73
CA ARG A 69 -18.97 6.48 -9.12
C ARG A 69 -17.80 6.59 -8.16
N VAL A 70 -17.59 5.54 -7.35
CA VAL A 70 -16.44 5.45 -6.45
C VAL A 70 -15.16 5.37 -7.27
N ALA A 71 -15.10 4.52 -8.30
CA ALA A 71 -13.93 4.37 -9.15
C ALA A 71 -13.50 5.67 -9.84
N GLU A 72 -14.46 6.54 -10.19
CA GLU A 72 -14.18 7.83 -10.82
C GLU A 72 -13.40 8.79 -9.91
N VAL A 73 -13.75 8.85 -8.63
CA VAL A 73 -13.14 9.78 -7.65
C VAL A 73 -12.12 9.12 -6.75
N PHE A 74 -11.88 7.81 -6.90
CA PHE A 74 -11.04 7.02 -6.00
C PHE A 74 -9.63 7.57 -5.81
N PRO A 75 -8.92 8.10 -6.83
CA PRO A 75 -7.60 8.68 -6.65
C PRO A 75 -7.58 9.87 -5.68
N ASP A 76 -8.57 10.76 -5.74
CA ASP A 76 -8.72 11.88 -4.80
C ASP A 76 -9.18 11.37 -3.43
N MET A 77 -10.16 10.47 -3.44
CA MET A 77 -10.73 9.87 -2.23
C MET A 77 -9.67 9.19 -1.36
N ILE A 78 -8.84 8.34 -1.93
CA ILE A 78 -7.86 7.55 -1.17
C ILE A 78 -6.77 8.44 -0.58
N GLN A 79 -6.27 9.42 -1.32
CA GLN A 79 -5.26 10.35 -0.86
C GLN A 79 -5.75 11.25 0.27
N ARG A 80 -7.00 11.68 0.21
CA ARG A 80 -7.62 12.52 1.25
C ARG A 80 -8.11 11.75 2.47
N SER A 81 -8.25 10.43 2.36
CA SER A 81 -8.78 9.56 3.42
C SER A 81 -7.75 8.69 4.11
N VAL A 82 -6.66 8.30 3.44
CA VAL A 82 -5.64 7.39 3.97
C VAL A 82 -4.32 8.11 4.15
N PRO A 83 -3.93 8.45 5.39
CA PRO A 83 -2.67 9.12 5.67
C PRO A 83 -1.49 8.25 5.28
N GLY A 84 -0.55 8.81 4.54
CA GLY A 84 0.66 8.12 4.07
C GLY A 84 0.46 7.19 2.87
N TYR A 85 -0.71 7.17 2.22
CA TYR A 85 -0.99 6.30 1.08
C TYR A 85 0.07 6.38 -0.02
N SER A 86 0.42 7.59 -0.47
CA SER A 86 1.42 7.78 -1.53
C SER A 86 2.81 7.26 -1.14
N ASN A 87 3.18 7.37 0.15
CA ASN A 87 4.44 6.83 0.66
C ASN A 87 4.43 5.30 0.62
N ILE A 88 3.33 4.66 1.06
CA ILE A 88 3.18 3.20 0.99
C ILE A 88 3.31 2.73 -0.45
N ILE A 89 2.60 3.34 -1.41
CA ILE A 89 2.67 2.99 -2.83
C ILE A 89 4.10 3.11 -3.37
N SER A 90 4.81 4.21 -3.06
CA SER A 90 6.20 4.39 -3.50
C SER A 90 7.12 3.32 -2.92
N MET A 91 6.97 3.01 -1.64
CA MET A 91 7.81 2.02 -0.95
C MET A 91 7.49 0.58 -1.38
N ILE A 92 6.24 0.25 -1.74
CA ILE A 92 5.90 -1.04 -2.38
C ILE A 92 6.75 -1.24 -3.64
N GLY A 93 6.93 -0.21 -4.46
CA GLY A 93 7.82 -0.26 -5.62
C GLY A 93 9.29 -0.53 -5.23
N MET A 94 9.80 0.14 -4.20
CA MET A 94 11.17 -0.10 -3.70
C MET A 94 11.34 -1.51 -3.14
N LEU A 95 10.31 -2.07 -2.49
CA LEU A 95 10.32 -3.46 -2.05
C LEU A 95 10.31 -4.43 -3.23
N ALA A 96 9.59 -4.10 -4.31
CA ALA A 96 9.60 -4.91 -5.53
C ALA A 96 11.00 -5.02 -6.13
N GLU A 97 11.79 -3.94 -6.16
CA GLU A 97 13.19 -3.97 -6.62
C GLU A 97 14.06 -4.96 -5.82
N ARG A 98 13.74 -5.18 -4.52
CA ARG A 98 14.51 -6.05 -3.62
C ARG A 98 14.07 -7.50 -3.66
N PHE A 99 12.77 -7.75 -3.73
CA PHE A 99 12.19 -9.09 -3.49
C PHE A 99 11.78 -9.82 -4.76
N VAL A 100 11.54 -9.10 -5.88
CA VAL A 100 11.14 -9.76 -7.12
C VAL A 100 12.32 -10.53 -7.71
N GLN A 101 12.11 -11.84 -7.88
CA GLN A 101 13.11 -12.78 -8.38
C GLN A 101 12.90 -13.02 -9.88
N PRO A 102 13.96 -13.34 -10.67
CA PRO A 102 13.82 -13.63 -12.10
C PRO A 102 12.87 -14.79 -12.39
N ASN A 103 12.12 -14.69 -13.49
CA ASN A 103 11.17 -15.70 -13.95
C ASN A 103 10.08 -16.06 -12.92
N THR A 104 9.64 -15.07 -12.14
CA THR A 104 8.59 -15.23 -11.14
C THR A 104 7.40 -14.31 -11.38
N GLN A 105 6.38 -14.48 -10.57
CA GLN A 105 5.16 -13.68 -10.60
C GLN A 105 5.10 -12.74 -9.39
N VAL A 106 4.44 -11.59 -9.60
CA VAL A 106 4.03 -10.68 -8.53
C VAL A 106 2.52 -10.61 -8.56
N TYR A 107 1.89 -10.74 -7.40
CA TYR A 107 0.44 -10.62 -7.26
C TYR A 107 0.08 -9.32 -6.54
N ASP A 108 -0.86 -8.55 -7.11
CA ASP A 108 -1.49 -7.38 -6.47
C ASP A 108 -2.96 -7.73 -6.25
N LEU A 109 -3.29 -8.15 -5.03
CA LEU A 109 -4.59 -8.67 -4.63
C LEU A 109 -5.49 -7.57 -4.07
N GLY A 110 -6.55 -7.21 -4.77
CA GLY A 110 -7.34 -6.01 -4.55
C GLY A 110 -6.65 -4.80 -5.18
N CYS A 111 -6.29 -4.92 -6.46
CA CYS A 111 -5.45 -3.94 -7.16
C CYS A 111 -6.13 -2.58 -7.39
N SER A 112 -7.45 -2.50 -7.25
CA SER A 112 -8.23 -1.28 -7.50
C SER A 112 -7.88 -0.65 -8.86
N LEU A 113 -7.47 0.61 -8.89
CA LEU A 113 -7.06 1.30 -10.12
C LEU A 113 -5.60 1.03 -10.54
N GLY A 114 -4.91 0.10 -9.89
CA GLY A 114 -3.55 -0.34 -10.26
C GLY A 114 -2.41 0.52 -9.71
N ALA A 115 -2.61 1.27 -8.63
CA ALA A 115 -1.55 2.15 -8.10
C ALA A 115 -0.33 1.35 -7.62
N ALA A 116 -0.54 0.26 -6.84
CA ALA A 116 0.54 -0.61 -6.40
C ALA A 116 1.14 -1.39 -7.59
N THR A 117 0.31 -1.91 -8.47
CA THR A 117 0.73 -2.56 -9.73
C THR A 117 1.70 -1.70 -10.53
N LEU A 118 1.35 -0.42 -10.78
CA LEU A 118 2.20 0.50 -11.54
C LEU A 118 3.50 0.84 -10.80
N SER A 119 3.44 0.97 -9.48
CA SER A 119 4.64 1.20 -8.66
C SER A 119 5.59 0.01 -8.73
N VAL A 120 5.09 -1.21 -8.58
CA VAL A 120 5.84 -2.46 -8.76
C VAL A 120 6.43 -2.55 -10.16
N ARG A 121 5.61 -2.36 -11.21
CA ARG A 121 6.01 -2.46 -12.61
C ARG A 121 7.18 -1.57 -12.97
N ARG A 122 7.24 -0.36 -12.41
CA ARG A 122 8.32 0.61 -12.65
C ARG A 122 9.64 0.24 -11.99
N ASN A 123 9.59 -0.58 -10.93
CA ASN A 123 10.74 -0.86 -10.08
C ASN A 123 11.28 -2.29 -10.23
N ILE A 124 10.58 -3.19 -10.91
CA ILE A 124 11.10 -4.53 -11.21
C ILE A 124 12.35 -4.42 -12.08
N LYS A 125 13.45 -5.02 -11.63
CA LYS A 125 14.71 -5.16 -12.37
C LYS A 125 14.95 -6.58 -12.87
N ALA A 126 14.27 -7.55 -12.26
CA ALA A 126 14.39 -8.95 -12.61
C ALA A 126 13.70 -9.26 -13.95
N GLU A 127 14.36 -10.05 -14.79
CA GLU A 127 13.84 -10.44 -16.10
C GLU A 127 12.85 -11.61 -16.03
N GLY A 128 12.01 -11.74 -17.03
CA GLY A 128 11.04 -12.83 -17.14
C GLY A 128 9.89 -12.79 -16.13
N CYS A 129 9.69 -11.65 -15.48
CA CYS A 129 8.64 -11.47 -14.49
C CYS A 129 7.29 -11.09 -15.12
N LYS A 130 6.20 -11.43 -14.43
CA LYS A 130 4.83 -11.03 -14.78
C LYS A 130 4.12 -10.52 -13.52
N ILE A 131 3.27 -9.51 -13.69
CA ILE A 131 2.40 -9.04 -12.61
C ILE A 131 0.98 -9.54 -12.87
N ILE A 132 0.34 -10.09 -11.84
CA ILE A 132 -1.06 -10.51 -11.84
C ILE A 132 -1.79 -9.62 -10.85
N SER A 133 -2.66 -8.77 -11.38
CA SER A 133 -3.45 -7.79 -10.62
C SER A 133 -4.90 -8.24 -10.59
N VAL A 134 -5.47 -8.39 -9.41
CA VAL A 134 -6.79 -8.99 -9.21
C VAL A 134 -7.69 -8.01 -8.45
N ASP A 135 -8.91 -7.83 -8.93
CA ASP A 135 -9.96 -7.09 -8.22
C ASP A 135 -11.32 -7.68 -8.60
N ASN A 136 -12.28 -7.66 -7.69
CA ASN A 136 -13.62 -8.19 -7.93
C ASN A 136 -14.61 -7.12 -8.40
N SER A 137 -14.21 -5.85 -8.47
CA SER A 137 -15.02 -4.76 -8.99
C SER A 137 -14.81 -4.59 -10.50
N PRO A 138 -15.83 -4.81 -11.35
CA PRO A 138 -15.71 -4.57 -12.80
C PRO A 138 -15.27 -3.13 -13.13
N ALA A 139 -15.79 -2.15 -12.38
CA ALA A 139 -15.45 -0.74 -12.57
C ALA A 139 -13.96 -0.44 -12.27
N MET A 140 -13.42 -1.05 -11.20
CA MET A 140 -12.00 -0.93 -10.86
C MET A 140 -11.12 -1.61 -11.91
N VAL A 141 -11.46 -2.85 -12.29
CA VAL A 141 -10.72 -3.64 -13.28
C VAL A 141 -10.64 -2.94 -14.63
N GLU A 142 -11.76 -2.41 -15.15
CA GLU A 142 -11.76 -1.69 -16.43
C GLU A 142 -10.85 -0.47 -16.40
N ARG A 143 -10.90 0.32 -15.32
CA ARG A 143 -10.04 1.49 -15.16
C ARG A 143 -8.58 1.11 -14.93
N CYS A 144 -8.31 0.03 -14.17
CA CYS A 144 -6.97 -0.52 -13.99
C CYS A 144 -6.34 -0.88 -15.34
N ARG A 145 -7.04 -1.62 -16.21
CA ARG A 145 -6.57 -1.98 -17.56
C ARG A 145 -6.20 -0.73 -18.36
N ARG A 146 -7.08 0.28 -18.38
CA ARG A 146 -6.79 1.57 -19.07
C ARG A 146 -5.54 2.27 -18.51
N HIS A 147 -5.34 2.26 -17.18
CA HIS A 147 -4.16 2.85 -16.58
C HIS A 147 -2.89 2.07 -16.94
N ILE A 148 -2.94 0.74 -16.90
CA ILE A 148 -1.80 -0.11 -17.26
C ILE A 148 -1.40 0.10 -18.74
N ASP A 149 -2.38 0.17 -19.64
CA ASP A 149 -2.17 0.36 -21.08
C ASP A 149 -1.60 1.74 -21.43
N ALA A 150 -1.92 2.76 -20.61
CA ALA A 150 -1.39 4.11 -20.77
C ALA A 150 0.12 4.23 -20.48
N PHE A 151 0.69 3.28 -19.73
CA PHE A 151 2.12 3.29 -19.36
C PHE A 151 2.87 2.12 -20.02
N ARG A 152 3.77 2.43 -20.94
CA ARG A 152 4.64 1.41 -21.55
C ARG A 152 5.72 0.98 -20.55
N ALA A 153 5.88 -0.33 -20.38
CA ALA A 153 6.96 -0.94 -19.63
C ALA A 153 7.14 -2.39 -20.12
N GLU A 154 8.33 -2.96 -19.91
CA GLU A 154 8.67 -4.29 -20.38
C GLU A 154 7.95 -5.41 -19.63
N THR A 155 7.77 -5.24 -18.30
CA THR A 155 7.09 -6.24 -17.49
C THR A 155 5.60 -6.33 -17.85
N PRO A 156 5.12 -7.49 -18.34
CA PRO A 156 3.71 -7.68 -18.65
C PRO A 156 2.85 -7.67 -17.39
N VAL A 157 1.63 -7.13 -17.53
CA VAL A 157 0.62 -7.12 -16.47
C VAL A 157 -0.63 -7.79 -16.99
N GLU A 158 -1.17 -8.73 -16.24
CA GLU A 158 -2.50 -9.31 -16.45
C GLU A 158 -3.43 -8.78 -15.38
N VAL A 159 -4.56 -8.18 -15.79
CA VAL A 159 -5.60 -7.68 -14.87
C VAL A 159 -6.81 -8.60 -14.95
N ILE A 160 -7.10 -9.27 -13.83
CA ILE A 160 -8.14 -10.30 -13.71
C ILE A 160 -9.30 -9.76 -12.87
N GLU A 161 -10.51 -9.90 -13.39
CA GLU A 161 -11.75 -9.67 -12.62
C GLU A 161 -12.10 -10.99 -11.92
N ALA A 162 -11.82 -11.07 -10.62
CA ALA A 162 -12.08 -12.26 -9.81
C ALA A 162 -12.07 -11.92 -8.31
N ASP A 163 -12.64 -12.81 -7.52
CA ASP A 163 -12.46 -12.79 -6.08
C ASP A 163 -11.06 -13.30 -5.72
N ILE A 164 -10.36 -12.58 -4.87
CA ILE A 164 -9.00 -12.94 -4.44
C ILE A 164 -8.95 -14.26 -3.66
N ARG A 165 -10.09 -14.74 -3.13
CA ARG A 165 -10.22 -16.04 -2.44
C ARG A 165 -10.15 -17.21 -3.41
N ASP A 166 -10.51 -17.00 -4.68
CA ASP A 166 -10.56 -18.03 -5.72
C ASP A 166 -9.28 -18.08 -6.57
N ILE A 167 -8.30 -17.19 -6.30
CA ILE A 167 -7.08 -17.11 -7.07
C ILE A 167 -6.05 -18.15 -6.59
N THR A 168 -5.52 -18.90 -7.54
CA THR A 168 -4.31 -19.70 -7.32
C THR A 168 -3.07 -18.84 -7.37
N ILE A 169 -2.26 -18.88 -6.32
CA ILE A 169 -0.99 -18.17 -6.24
C ILE A 169 0.13 -19.18 -6.46
N GLU A 170 0.93 -18.97 -7.50
CA GLU A 170 2.00 -19.87 -7.89
C GLU A 170 3.24 -19.07 -8.28
N ASN A 171 4.42 -19.64 -8.00
CA ASN A 171 5.70 -19.06 -8.38
C ASN A 171 5.85 -17.57 -8.05
N ALA A 172 5.27 -17.13 -6.93
CA ALA A 172 5.27 -15.75 -6.52
C ALA A 172 6.58 -15.38 -5.79
N SER A 173 7.22 -14.28 -6.16
CA SER A 173 8.30 -13.70 -5.36
C SER A 173 7.84 -12.52 -4.51
N MET A 174 6.71 -11.91 -4.86
CA MET A 174 6.10 -10.86 -4.07
C MET A 174 4.57 -10.92 -4.19
N VAL A 175 3.89 -10.70 -3.07
CA VAL A 175 2.42 -10.53 -3.03
C VAL A 175 2.13 -9.22 -2.30
N VAL A 176 1.17 -8.46 -2.80
CA VAL A 176 0.71 -7.20 -2.22
C VAL A 176 -0.77 -7.33 -1.87
N LEU A 177 -1.12 -7.02 -0.63
CA LEU A 177 -2.46 -6.80 -0.11
C LEU A 177 -2.49 -5.38 0.46
N ASN A 178 -2.92 -4.40 -0.35
CA ASN A 178 -2.83 -2.99 0.02
C ASN A 178 -4.20 -2.41 0.36
N PHE A 179 -4.57 -2.45 1.62
CA PHE A 179 -5.89 -2.08 2.16
C PHE A 179 -7.02 -2.97 1.62
N THR A 180 -6.77 -4.27 1.54
CA THR A 180 -7.67 -5.26 0.93
C THR A 180 -8.19 -6.28 1.93
N LEU A 181 -7.32 -6.85 2.77
CA LEU A 181 -7.68 -7.96 3.67
C LEU A 181 -8.79 -7.58 4.65
N GLN A 182 -8.86 -6.31 5.05
CA GLN A 182 -9.88 -5.74 5.94
C GLN A 182 -11.32 -5.84 5.39
N PHE A 183 -11.50 -6.11 4.10
CA PHE A 183 -12.81 -6.29 3.46
C PHE A 183 -13.26 -7.76 3.39
N LEU A 184 -12.42 -8.69 3.82
CA LEU A 184 -12.80 -10.09 4.00
C LEU A 184 -13.32 -10.34 5.42
N GLU A 185 -14.20 -11.32 5.56
CA GLU A 185 -14.61 -11.80 6.89
C GLU A 185 -13.38 -12.33 7.66
N PRO A 186 -13.31 -12.10 8.99
CA PRO A 186 -12.13 -12.43 9.78
C PRO A 186 -11.68 -13.90 9.72
N ASP A 187 -12.61 -14.83 9.58
CA ASP A 187 -12.36 -16.27 9.46
C ASP A 187 -11.82 -16.70 8.09
N GLU A 188 -12.10 -15.93 7.04
CA GLU A 188 -11.58 -16.18 5.68
C GLU A 188 -10.12 -15.69 5.51
N ARG A 189 -9.68 -14.70 6.29
CA ARG A 189 -8.36 -14.08 6.17
C ARG A 189 -7.20 -15.05 6.34
N GLN A 190 -7.35 -16.01 7.28
CA GLN A 190 -6.31 -17.01 7.53
C GLN A 190 -6.13 -17.92 6.33
N HIS A 191 -7.22 -18.30 5.66
CA HIS A 191 -7.16 -19.16 4.48
C HIS A 191 -6.39 -18.47 3.33
N LEU A 192 -6.70 -17.20 3.05
CA LEU A 192 -6.00 -16.43 2.04
C LEU A 192 -4.50 -16.29 2.35
N LEU A 193 -4.14 -15.98 3.60
CA LEU A 193 -2.73 -15.85 3.99
C LEU A 193 -1.96 -17.18 3.88
N ASN A 194 -2.62 -18.31 4.17
CA ASN A 194 -2.05 -19.65 3.93
C ASN A 194 -1.81 -19.90 2.44
N THR A 195 -2.74 -19.50 1.56
CA THR A 195 -2.61 -19.61 0.10
C THR A 195 -1.45 -18.73 -0.40
N VAL A 196 -1.33 -17.50 0.10
CA VAL A 196 -0.22 -16.60 -0.20
C VAL A 196 1.11 -17.23 0.18
N TRP A 197 1.23 -17.75 1.41
CA TRP A 197 2.48 -18.36 1.88
C TRP A 197 2.87 -19.60 1.05
N LYS A 198 1.90 -20.43 0.70
CA LYS A 198 2.13 -21.62 -0.15
C LYS A 198 2.65 -21.24 -1.53
N GLY A 199 2.06 -20.23 -2.15
CA GLY A 199 2.39 -19.77 -3.49
C GLY A 199 3.69 -18.96 -3.58
N LEU A 200 4.15 -18.36 -2.47
CA LEU A 200 5.42 -17.64 -2.42
C LEU A 200 6.61 -18.61 -2.53
N ARG A 201 7.61 -18.18 -3.28
CA ARG A 201 8.93 -18.84 -3.32
C ARG A 201 9.72 -18.56 -2.05
N PRO A 202 10.71 -19.40 -1.72
CA PRO A 202 11.70 -19.08 -0.69
C PRO A 202 12.37 -17.72 -0.98
N GLY A 203 12.52 -16.89 0.06
CA GLY A 203 13.01 -15.52 -0.05
C GLY A 203 11.99 -14.49 -0.58
N GLY A 204 10.76 -14.93 -0.85
CA GLY A 204 9.68 -14.04 -1.29
C GLY A 204 9.05 -13.26 -0.13
N ALA A 205 8.32 -12.20 -0.48
CA ALA A 205 7.72 -11.28 0.49
C ALA A 205 6.21 -11.07 0.26
N LEU A 206 5.47 -10.92 1.36
CA LEU A 206 4.13 -10.35 1.39
C LEU A 206 4.21 -8.93 1.96
N VAL A 207 3.60 -7.97 1.28
CA VAL A 207 3.33 -6.62 1.81
C VAL A 207 1.85 -6.53 2.13
N LEU A 208 1.52 -6.26 3.39
CA LEU A 208 0.16 -6.17 3.91
C LEU A 208 -0.06 -4.80 4.53
N SER A 209 -0.85 -3.95 3.88
CA SER A 209 -1.22 -2.63 4.40
C SER A 209 -2.68 -2.64 4.83
N GLU A 210 -2.97 -2.15 6.05
CA GLU A 210 -4.30 -2.21 6.65
C GLU A 210 -4.57 -0.98 7.55
N LYS A 211 -5.83 -0.74 7.83
CA LYS A 211 -6.24 0.10 8.94
C LYS A 211 -6.27 -0.75 10.20
N PHE A 212 -5.70 -0.24 11.30
CA PHE A 212 -5.57 -0.98 12.55
C PHE A 212 -6.56 -0.53 13.61
N SER A 213 -6.97 -1.48 14.45
CA SER A 213 -7.57 -1.26 15.77
C SER A 213 -6.50 -1.37 16.85
N PHE A 214 -6.80 -0.81 18.03
CA PHE A 214 -5.89 -0.80 19.16
C PHE A 214 -6.58 -1.39 20.39
N ALA A 215 -5.84 -2.16 21.19
CA ALA A 215 -6.34 -2.73 22.43
C ALA A 215 -6.50 -1.66 23.52
N ASP A 216 -5.64 -0.64 23.52
CA ASP A 216 -5.76 0.52 24.40
C ASP A 216 -6.82 1.47 23.84
N ALA A 217 -7.89 1.67 24.60
CA ALA A 217 -9.05 2.47 24.18
C ALA A 217 -8.70 3.96 24.04
N ASP A 218 -7.87 4.50 24.94
CA ASP A 218 -7.52 5.93 24.94
C ASP A 218 -6.62 6.25 23.73
N VAL A 219 -5.64 5.40 23.45
CA VAL A 219 -4.78 5.51 22.25
C VAL A 219 -5.61 5.30 20.98
N GLY A 220 -6.51 4.33 20.99
CA GLY A 220 -7.41 4.05 19.87
C GLY A 220 -8.29 5.26 19.53
N GLU A 221 -8.89 5.90 20.54
CA GLU A 221 -9.70 7.11 20.37
C GLU A 221 -8.86 8.30 19.88
N LEU A 222 -7.67 8.51 20.45
CA LEU A 222 -6.75 9.56 20.02
C LEU A 222 -6.43 9.42 18.53
N LEU A 223 -5.97 8.25 18.09
CA LEU A 223 -5.57 8.01 16.69
C LEU A 223 -6.77 8.07 15.74
N PHE A 224 -7.94 7.66 16.18
CA PHE A 224 -9.19 7.82 15.45
C PHE A 224 -9.52 9.31 15.24
N ASN A 225 -9.43 10.13 16.28
CA ASN A 225 -9.69 11.56 16.21
C ASN A 225 -8.66 12.26 15.31
N MET A 226 -7.37 11.94 15.42
CA MET A 226 -6.30 12.45 14.53
C MET A 226 -6.56 12.09 13.06
N HIS A 227 -7.08 10.88 12.77
CA HIS A 227 -7.47 10.51 11.41
C HIS A 227 -8.65 11.36 10.89
N HIS A 228 -9.62 11.71 11.75
CA HIS A 228 -10.70 12.62 11.38
C HIS A 228 -10.17 14.04 11.13
N ASP A 229 -9.24 14.53 11.96
CA ASP A 229 -8.57 15.82 11.73
C ASP A 229 -7.81 15.83 10.39
N PHE A 230 -7.14 14.74 10.06
CA PHE A 230 -6.50 14.57 8.75
C PHE A 230 -7.51 14.70 7.60
N LYS A 231 -8.67 14.05 7.68
CA LYS A 231 -9.73 14.19 6.65
C LYS A 231 -10.24 15.63 6.56
N ARG A 232 -10.47 16.30 7.69
CA ARG A 232 -10.88 17.72 7.73
C ARG A 232 -9.84 18.62 7.07
N ALA A 233 -8.56 18.43 7.41
CA ALA A 233 -7.45 19.17 6.82
C ALA A 233 -7.34 18.97 5.31
N ASN A 234 -7.77 17.80 4.80
CA ASN A 234 -7.88 17.51 3.38
C ASN A 234 -9.22 17.93 2.74
N GLY A 235 -10.03 18.72 3.46
CA GLY A 235 -11.22 19.39 2.93
C GLY A 235 -12.48 18.55 2.90
N TYR A 236 -12.59 17.49 3.70
CA TYR A 236 -13.87 16.81 3.96
C TYR A 236 -14.67 17.52 5.06
N SER A 237 -15.97 17.68 4.84
CA SER A 237 -16.92 18.15 5.85
C SER A 237 -17.25 17.03 6.86
N GLU A 238 -17.82 17.41 8.01
CA GLU A 238 -18.31 16.45 9.00
C GLU A 238 -19.36 15.50 8.44
N LEU A 239 -20.23 16.01 7.55
CA LEU A 239 -21.24 15.21 6.89
C LEU A 239 -20.62 14.11 6.02
N GLU A 240 -19.63 14.48 5.19
CA GLU A 240 -18.92 13.51 4.33
C GLU A 240 -18.21 12.45 5.15
N ILE A 241 -17.53 12.85 6.23
CA ILE A 241 -16.83 11.94 7.15
C ILE A 241 -17.82 10.97 7.80
N SER A 242 -18.94 11.49 8.32
CA SER A 242 -19.97 10.69 8.97
C SER A 242 -20.64 9.69 8.02
N GLN A 243 -21.07 10.13 6.84
CA GLN A 243 -21.72 9.26 5.85
C GLN A 243 -20.78 8.15 5.37
N LYS A 244 -19.52 8.47 5.04
CA LYS A 244 -18.52 7.46 4.68
C LYS A 244 -18.26 6.46 5.80
N ARG A 245 -18.19 6.92 7.04
CA ARG A 245 -18.01 6.05 8.19
C ARG A 245 -19.15 5.04 8.29
N SER A 246 -20.40 5.51 8.28
CA SER A 246 -21.56 4.63 8.40
C SER A 246 -21.66 3.58 7.30
N MET A 247 -21.21 3.90 6.09
CA MET A 247 -21.17 2.92 4.99
C MET A 247 -20.05 1.90 5.12
N LEU A 248 -18.90 2.29 5.70
CA LEU A 248 -17.70 1.44 5.79
C LEU A 248 -17.70 0.55 7.03
N GLU A 249 -18.40 0.92 8.11
CA GLU A 249 -18.29 0.22 9.40
C GLU A 249 -18.77 -1.24 9.37
N ASN A 250 -19.65 -1.59 8.42
CA ASN A 250 -20.14 -2.95 8.25
C ASN A 250 -19.27 -3.81 7.31
N VAL A 251 -18.47 -3.18 6.45
CA VAL A 251 -17.72 -3.88 5.38
C VAL A 251 -16.21 -3.83 5.57
N MET A 252 -15.72 -2.88 6.38
CA MET A 252 -14.28 -2.73 6.67
C MET A 252 -14.02 -3.12 8.14
N LEU A 253 -13.65 -4.37 8.33
CA LEU A 253 -13.41 -4.96 9.65
C LEU A 253 -11.92 -4.89 9.99
N THR A 254 -11.56 -4.04 10.95
CA THR A 254 -10.16 -3.80 11.32
C THR A 254 -9.66 -4.78 12.38
N ASP A 255 -8.39 -5.17 12.29
CA ASP A 255 -7.67 -5.97 13.28
C ASP A 255 -6.51 -5.17 13.90
N SER A 256 -5.94 -5.67 14.99
CA SER A 256 -4.72 -5.12 15.56
C SER A 256 -3.48 -5.60 14.79
N VAL A 257 -2.36 -4.89 14.95
CA VAL A 257 -1.06 -5.31 14.40
C VAL A 257 -0.67 -6.70 14.92
N GLU A 258 -0.94 -6.97 16.20
CA GLU A 258 -0.66 -8.26 16.84
C GLU A 258 -1.49 -9.38 16.22
N THR A 259 -2.77 -9.13 15.92
CA THR A 259 -3.64 -10.09 15.25
C THR A 259 -3.12 -10.41 13.85
N HIS A 260 -2.71 -9.41 13.08
CA HIS A 260 -2.11 -9.62 11.77
C HIS A 260 -0.80 -10.42 11.87
N LYS A 261 0.10 -10.06 12.80
CA LYS A 261 1.35 -10.81 13.03
C LYS A 261 1.08 -12.26 13.45
N ALA A 262 0.06 -12.49 14.29
CA ALA A 262 -0.31 -13.85 14.69
C ALA A 262 -0.80 -14.68 13.50
N ARG A 263 -1.67 -14.13 12.64
CA ARG A 263 -2.13 -14.80 11.41
C ARG A 263 -0.99 -15.10 10.45
N LEU A 264 -0.07 -14.14 10.26
CA LEU A 264 1.09 -14.33 9.39
C LEU A 264 2.00 -15.47 9.89
N ARG A 265 2.25 -15.53 11.21
CA ARG A 265 3.00 -16.66 11.80
C ARG A 265 2.26 -17.99 11.63
N THR A 266 0.95 -18.00 11.85
CA THR A 266 0.10 -19.19 11.65
C THR A 266 0.13 -19.67 10.19
N ALA A 267 0.20 -18.75 9.22
CA ALA A 267 0.34 -19.07 7.81
C ALA A 267 1.73 -19.66 7.46
N GLY A 268 2.75 -19.44 8.30
CA GLY A 268 4.10 -19.97 8.14
C GLY A 268 5.18 -18.91 7.86
N PHE A 269 4.84 -17.60 7.92
CA PHE A 269 5.85 -16.55 7.80
C PHE A 269 6.72 -16.49 9.07
N GLU A 270 8.01 -16.61 8.90
CA GLU A 270 8.98 -16.60 10.01
C GLU A 270 9.28 -15.19 10.51
N HIS A 271 9.21 -14.22 9.60
CA HIS A 271 9.44 -12.81 9.88
C HIS A 271 8.24 -12.00 9.44
N ALA A 272 7.66 -11.24 10.36
CA ALA A 272 6.55 -10.33 10.10
C ALA A 272 6.68 -9.08 10.96
N GLU A 273 6.95 -7.92 10.33
CA GLU A 273 7.19 -6.67 11.04
C GLU A 273 6.43 -5.51 10.42
N LEU A 274 6.03 -4.57 11.29
CA LEU A 274 5.49 -3.28 10.89
C LEU A 274 6.66 -2.39 10.43
N TRP A 275 6.62 -1.95 9.15
CA TRP A 275 7.67 -1.10 8.60
C TRP A 275 7.20 0.33 8.33
N PHE A 276 5.88 0.56 8.31
CA PHE A 276 5.27 1.89 8.15
C PHE A 276 4.01 2.00 8.99
N GLN A 277 3.82 3.15 9.65
CA GLN A 277 2.56 3.51 10.33
C GLN A 277 2.35 5.01 10.30
N CYS A 278 1.11 5.43 10.03
CA CYS A 278 0.64 6.79 10.16
C CYS A 278 -0.75 6.76 10.79
N PHE A 279 -0.88 7.24 12.02
CA PHE A 279 -2.07 7.09 12.86
C PHE A 279 -2.47 5.60 12.98
N ASN A 280 -3.69 5.28 12.55
CA ASN A 280 -4.24 3.93 12.54
C ASN A 280 -4.16 3.24 11.15
N PHE A 281 -3.30 3.71 10.26
CA PHE A 281 -2.99 3.05 8.98
C PHE A 281 -1.53 2.63 8.97
N GLY A 282 -1.26 1.45 8.47
CA GLY A 282 0.13 1.02 8.37
C GLY A 282 0.32 -0.14 7.43
N SER A 283 1.58 -0.56 7.30
CA SER A 283 1.99 -1.63 6.41
C SER A 283 2.99 -2.56 7.09
N LEU A 284 2.70 -3.86 7.00
CA LEU A 284 3.58 -4.93 7.45
C LEU A 284 4.30 -5.53 6.25
N ILE A 285 5.49 -6.04 6.49
CA ILE A 285 6.19 -6.94 5.59
C ILE A 285 6.33 -8.30 6.26
N ALA A 286 6.04 -9.36 5.50
CA ALA A 286 6.25 -10.72 5.98
C ALA A 286 7.12 -11.49 4.97
N LEU A 287 8.12 -12.20 5.46
CA LEU A 287 9.11 -12.89 4.63
C LEU A 287 8.96 -14.40 4.78
N LYS A 288 8.99 -15.10 3.64
CA LYS A 288 9.15 -16.55 3.60
C LYS A 288 10.64 -16.85 3.57
N ALA A 289 11.14 -17.66 4.52
CA ALA A 289 12.56 -17.98 4.60
C ALA A 289 13.10 -18.47 3.25
N GLY A 290 14.31 -18.06 2.94
CA GLY A 290 15.07 -18.60 1.82
C GLY A 290 15.59 -19.99 2.18
N SER A 291 15.69 -20.89 1.19
CA SER A 291 16.48 -22.10 1.37
C SER A 291 17.95 -21.68 1.59
N VAL A 292 18.54 -22.06 2.73
CA VAL A 292 19.96 -21.89 3.01
C VAL A 292 20.76 -22.79 2.07
#